data_9d23a35c733d3f1eb17fb39bbccad256
#
_entry.id   9d23a35c733d3f1eb17fb39bbccad256
#
_cell.length_a   1.000
_cell.length_b   1.000
_cell.length_c   1.000
_cell.angle_alpha   90.00
_cell.angle_beta   90.00
_cell.angle_gamma   90.00
#
_symmetry.space_group_name_H-M   'P 1'
#
loop_
_entity.id
_entity.type
_entity.pdbx_description
1 polymer ?
#
loop_
_entity_poly.entity_id
_entity_poly.type
_entity_poly.pdbx_seq_one_letter_code
_entity_poly.pdbx_strand_id
1 'polypeptide(L)'
;MRKSAGICPASFPAASSSALKNNGYVIGVDVDQNYIGANGVADGTYAYNPFITSAMKGLSEAVNTALADIEAGSWGDIAGSNGNFGLEDGDYIGLPTDADSWNFESFTTDEYEEVKGKIKSGEITVDNSSDDATKPTVSEFTTVNYIQ
;
A
#
# COMPACT_ATOMS: atom_id res chain seq x y z
N MET A 1 -11.47 12.22 18.21
CA MET A 1 -12.38 11.57 17.23
C MET A 1 -11.49 10.69 16.36
N ARG A 2 -11.67 9.36 16.32
CA ARG A 2 -10.82 8.49 15.49
C ARG A 2 -11.25 8.66 14.03
N LYS A 3 -10.32 9.12 13.19
CA LYS A 3 -10.53 9.17 11.74
C LYS A 3 -10.26 7.77 11.18
N SER A 4 -11.17 7.24 10.39
CA SER A 4 -10.98 5.94 9.74
C SER A 4 -10.29 6.13 8.38
N ALA A 5 -9.26 5.36 8.12
CA ALA A 5 -8.65 5.25 6.81
C ALA A 5 -9.17 4.00 6.10
N GLY A 6 -9.44 4.10 4.82
CA GLY A 6 -9.85 2.97 3.98
C GLY A 6 -8.89 2.77 2.81
N ILE A 7 -8.60 1.52 2.47
CA ILE A 7 -7.86 1.16 1.27
C ILE A 7 -8.88 0.94 0.15
N CYS A 8 -8.75 1.64 -0.97
CA CYS A 8 -9.73 1.55 -2.06
C CYS A 8 -9.05 1.32 -3.41
N PRO A 9 -9.33 0.18 -4.07
CA PRO A 9 -8.66 -0.15 -5.34
C PRO A 9 -9.33 0.37 -6.61
N ALA A 10 -10.57 0.85 -6.61
CA ALA A 10 -11.25 0.94 -7.90
C ALA A 10 -12.10 2.19 -8.21
N SER A 11 -12.29 3.12 -7.31
CA SER A 11 -13.06 4.34 -7.62
C SER A 11 -12.64 5.53 -6.75
N PHE A 12 -11.48 6.08 -7.08
CA PHE A 12 -10.87 7.17 -6.31
C PHE A 12 -11.77 8.39 -6.09
N PRO A 13 -12.56 8.88 -7.07
CA PRO A 13 -13.47 9.98 -6.82
C PRO A 13 -14.52 9.67 -5.75
N ALA A 14 -15.03 8.42 -5.72
CA ALA A 14 -16.01 8.00 -4.73
C ALA A 14 -15.42 7.85 -3.34
N ALA A 15 -14.21 7.26 -3.23
CA ALA A 15 -13.49 7.10 -1.97
C ALA A 15 -13.10 8.46 -1.38
N SER A 16 -12.52 9.34 -2.19
CA SER A 16 -12.16 10.70 -1.78
C SER A 16 -13.39 11.49 -1.32
N SER A 17 -14.49 11.41 -2.07
CA SER A 17 -15.75 12.09 -1.71
C SER A 17 -16.35 11.55 -0.41
N SER A 18 -16.26 10.24 -0.16
CA SER A 18 -16.72 9.64 1.09
C SER A 18 -15.82 10.03 2.27
N ALA A 19 -14.50 10.03 2.08
CA ALA A 19 -13.55 10.46 3.09
C ALA A 19 -13.80 11.92 3.50
N LEU A 20 -13.93 12.81 2.53
CA LEU A 20 -14.19 14.23 2.76
C LEU A 20 -15.49 14.48 3.52
N LYS A 21 -16.57 13.77 3.17
CA LYS A 21 -17.87 13.89 3.86
C LYS A 21 -17.80 13.44 5.33
N ASN A 22 -16.89 12.53 5.65
CA ASN A 22 -16.77 11.93 6.98
C ASN A 22 -15.51 12.42 7.74
N ASN A 23 -14.82 13.44 7.26
CA ASN A 23 -13.52 13.88 7.78
C ASN A 23 -12.52 12.72 7.93
N GLY A 24 -12.52 11.82 6.96
CA GLY A 24 -11.69 10.63 6.91
C GLY A 24 -10.49 10.79 5.99
N TYR A 25 -9.71 9.72 5.88
CA TYR A 25 -8.55 9.66 5.02
C TYR A 25 -8.63 8.47 4.07
N VAL A 26 -7.79 8.51 3.03
CA VAL A 26 -7.65 7.47 2.00
C VAL A 26 -6.20 7.01 1.95
N ILE A 27 -5.99 5.72 1.78
CA ILE A 27 -4.72 5.14 1.33
C ILE A 27 -4.91 4.75 -0.13
N GLY A 28 -4.10 5.33 -1.01
CA GLY A 28 -4.07 5.00 -2.43
C GLY A 28 -3.48 3.62 -2.69
N VAL A 29 -3.58 3.13 -3.92
CA VAL A 29 -3.11 1.81 -4.34
C VAL A 29 -2.49 1.87 -5.73
N ASP A 30 -1.56 0.97 -6.01
CA ASP A 30 -0.82 0.74 -7.26
C ASP A 30 0.30 1.75 -7.51
N VAL A 31 -0.01 3.03 -7.61
CA VAL A 31 0.93 4.12 -7.79
C VAL A 31 0.68 5.19 -6.74
N ASP A 32 1.59 6.14 -6.61
CA ASP A 32 1.34 7.29 -5.75
C ASP A 32 0.16 8.12 -6.30
N GLN A 33 -0.88 8.25 -5.50
CA GLN A 33 -2.13 8.93 -5.83
C GLN A 33 -2.32 10.24 -5.08
N ASN A 34 -1.30 10.71 -4.39
CA ASN A 34 -1.33 12.00 -3.71
C ASN A 34 -1.78 13.14 -4.63
N TYR A 35 -1.39 13.10 -5.91
CA TYR A 35 -1.74 14.12 -6.91
C TYR A 35 -3.26 14.34 -7.04
N ILE A 36 -4.09 13.32 -6.81
CA ILE A 36 -5.56 13.44 -6.87
C ILE A 36 -6.06 14.37 -5.77
N GLY A 37 -5.56 14.16 -4.55
CA GLY A 37 -5.92 15.00 -3.41
C GLY A 37 -5.33 16.39 -3.51
N ALA A 38 -4.07 16.52 -3.90
CA ALA A 38 -3.39 17.79 -4.07
C ALA A 38 -4.06 18.67 -5.15
N ASN A 39 -4.41 18.10 -6.31
CA ASN A 39 -5.13 18.81 -7.35
C ASN A 39 -6.53 19.24 -6.88
N GLY A 40 -7.25 18.38 -6.16
CA GLY A 40 -8.56 18.73 -5.62
C GLY A 40 -8.53 19.87 -4.60
N VAL A 41 -7.45 19.98 -3.82
CA VAL A 41 -7.22 21.15 -2.96
C VAL A 41 -6.88 22.37 -3.77
N ALA A 42 -6.03 22.25 -4.78
CA ALA A 42 -5.57 23.37 -5.61
C ALA A 42 -6.71 24.00 -6.43
N ASP A 43 -7.65 23.21 -6.91
CA ASP A 43 -8.82 23.69 -7.68
C ASP A 43 -10.04 24.05 -6.80
N GLY A 44 -9.92 23.88 -5.48
CA GLY A 44 -10.97 24.20 -4.50
C GLY A 44 -12.09 23.16 -4.40
N THR A 45 -11.96 22.02 -5.06
CA THR A 45 -12.93 20.91 -4.96
C THR A 45 -12.87 20.23 -3.59
N TYR A 46 -11.66 20.15 -2.99
CA TYR A 46 -11.42 19.49 -1.71
C TYR A 46 -11.02 20.52 -0.64
N ALA A 47 -11.59 20.39 0.56
CA ALA A 47 -11.24 21.22 1.71
C ALA A 47 -9.85 20.86 2.30
N TYR A 48 -9.38 19.64 2.07
CA TYR A 48 -8.06 19.14 2.47
C TYR A 48 -7.68 17.95 1.58
N ASN A 49 -6.39 17.59 1.55
CA ASN A 49 -5.94 16.40 0.86
C ASN A 49 -6.31 15.15 1.70
N PRO A 50 -7.22 14.27 1.24
CA PRO A 50 -7.60 13.09 2.00
C PRO A 50 -6.58 11.95 1.92
N PHE A 51 -5.59 12.00 1.01
CA PHE A 51 -4.60 10.94 0.87
C PHE A 51 -3.51 11.06 1.93
N ILE A 52 -3.35 10.02 2.77
CA ILE A 52 -2.26 9.94 3.74
C ILE A 52 -1.00 9.43 3.06
N THR A 53 -1.14 8.41 2.23
CA THR A 53 -0.10 7.73 1.46
C THR A 53 -0.75 6.84 0.40
N SER A 54 0.08 6.06 -0.30
CA SER A 54 -0.37 5.06 -1.29
C SER A 54 0.40 3.76 -1.12
N ALA A 55 -0.29 2.63 -1.09
CA ALA A 55 0.32 1.30 -1.15
C ALA A 55 0.70 1.03 -2.62
N MET A 56 1.96 1.27 -2.96
CA MET A 56 2.46 1.16 -4.33
C MET A 56 2.90 -0.26 -4.65
N LYS A 57 2.79 -0.62 -5.92
CA LYS A 57 3.40 -1.83 -6.51
C LYS A 57 4.68 -1.47 -7.24
N GLY A 58 5.73 -2.26 -7.04
CA GLY A 58 7.02 -2.13 -7.71
C GLY A 58 6.98 -2.68 -9.14
N LEU A 59 6.17 -2.05 -10.02
CA LEU A 59 6.01 -2.51 -11.40
C LEU A 59 7.32 -2.49 -12.18
N SER A 60 8.16 -1.49 -11.95
CA SER A 60 9.49 -1.41 -12.56
C SER A 60 10.38 -2.56 -12.10
N GLU A 61 10.33 -2.91 -10.82
CA GLU A 61 11.08 -4.03 -10.26
C GLU A 61 10.64 -5.36 -10.89
N ALA A 62 9.32 -5.58 -10.99
CA ALA A 62 8.77 -6.78 -11.62
C ALA A 62 9.19 -6.92 -13.09
N VAL A 63 9.19 -5.83 -13.84
CA VAL A 63 9.65 -5.84 -15.25
C VAL A 63 11.15 -6.09 -15.34
N ASN A 64 11.97 -5.43 -14.50
CA ASN A 64 13.40 -5.61 -14.49
C ASN A 64 13.80 -7.03 -14.14
N THR A 65 13.13 -7.65 -13.16
CA THR A 65 13.34 -9.05 -12.78
C THR A 65 13.03 -9.99 -13.96
N ALA A 66 11.87 -9.79 -14.59
CA ALA A 66 11.49 -10.61 -15.75
C ALA A 66 12.50 -10.47 -16.91
N LEU A 67 13.03 -9.29 -17.18
CA LEU A 67 14.05 -9.06 -18.20
C LEU A 67 15.37 -9.72 -17.82
N ALA A 68 15.78 -9.66 -16.55
CA ALA A 68 16.99 -10.31 -16.05
C ALA A 68 16.88 -11.84 -16.17
N ASP A 69 15.72 -12.42 -15.88
CA ASP A 69 15.46 -13.85 -16.06
C ASP A 69 15.55 -14.29 -17.53
N ILE A 70 15.04 -13.46 -18.44
CA ILE A 70 15.18 -13.71 -19.88
C ILE A 70 16.66 -13.68 -20.29
N GLU A 71 17.41 -12.67 -19.84
CA GLU A 71 18.83 -12.53 -20.16
C GLU A 71 19.67 -13.69 -19.58
N ALA A 72 19.35 -14.11 -18.37
CA ALA A 72 19.99 -15.25 -17.70
C ALA A 72 19.60 -16.63 -18.30
N GLY A 73 18.56 -16.68 -19.14
CA GLY A 73 18.03 -17.94 -19.68
C GLY A 73 17.17 -18.75 -18.70
N SER A 74 16.80 -18.16 -17.55
CA SER A 74 15.95 -18.75 -16.50
C SER A 74 14.45 -18.50 -16.68
N TRP A 75 14.05 -17.77 -17.72
CA TRP A 75 12.64 -17.47 -18.00
C TRP A 75 11.73 -18.71 -17.99
N GLY A 76 12.23 -19.86 -18.45
CA GLY A 76 11.48 -21.12 -18.47
C GLY A 76 11.05 -21.62 -17.10
N ASP A 77 11.75 -21.21 -16.04
CA ASP A 77 11.48 -21.65 -14.66
C ASP A 77 10.28 -20.94 -14.06
N ILE A 78 9.98 -19.73 -14.55
CA ILE A 78 8.87 -18.90 -14.07
C ILE A 78 7.74 -18.74 -15.07
N ALA A 79 7.99 -19.02 -16.36
CA ALA A 79 6.98 -18.86 -17.41
C ALA A 79 5.74 -19.72 -17.14
N GLY A 80 4.56 -19.09 -17.16
CA GLY A 80 3.29 -19.78 -16.90
C GLY A 80 2.98 -20.04 -15.44
N SER A 81 3.83 -19.58 -14.50
CA SER A 81 3.57 -19.61 -13.07
C SER A 81 2.93 -18.29 -12.57
N ASN A 82 2.36 -18.34 -11.38
CA ASN A 82 1.96 -17.15 -10.62
C ASN A 82 2.94 -16.96 -9.47
N GLY A 83 3.62 -15.82 -9.43
CA GLY A 83 4.45 -15.41 -8.30
C GLY A 83 3.72 -14.41 -7.42
N ASN A 84 3.92 -14.50 -6.11
CA ASN A 84 3.51 -13.50 -5.15
C ASN A 84 4.78 -12.94 -4.50
N PHE A 85 5.14 -11.71 -4.85
CA PHE A 85 6.38 -11.08 -4.43
C PHE A 85 6.10 -10.05 -3.34
N GLY A 86 6.85 -10.15 -2.25
CA GLY A 86 6.78 -9.26 -1.09
C GLY A 86 8.07 -8.46 -0.91
N LEU A 87 8.19 -7.82 0.26
CA LEU A 87 9.39 -7.06 0.63
C LEU A 87 10.62 -7.96 0.81
N GLU A 88 10.42 -9.22 1.16
CA GLU A 88 11.47 -10.24 1.27
C GLU A 88 12.14 -10.58 -0.06
N ASP A 89 11.42 -10.42 -1.17
CA ASP A 89 11.91 -10.74 -2.52
C ASP A 89 12.59 -9.54 -3.19
N GLY A 90 12.26 -8.31 -2.77
CA GLY A 90 12.76 -7.08 -3.37
C GLY A 90 11.86 -5.88 -3.10
N ASP A 91 12.03 -4.83 -3.87
CA ASP A 91 11.21 -3.60 -3.74
C ASP A 91 9.92 -3.70 -4.60
N TYR A 92 9.18 -4.81 -4.46
CA TYR A 92 7.93 -5.04 -5.19
C TYR A 92 6.72 -4.31 -4.63
N ILE A 93 6.81 -3.87 -3.37
CA ILE A 93 5.79 -3.07 -2.70
C ILE A 93 6.45 -1.96 -1.88
N GLY A 94 5.73 -0.88 -1.62
CA GLY A 94 6.22 0.20 -0.77
C GLY A 94 5.25 1.36 -0.65
N LEU A 95 5.66 2.36 0.13
CA LEU A 95 4.98 3.65 0.23
C LEU A 95 5.83 4.71 -0.47
N PRO A 96 5.22 5.78 -1.04
CA PRO A 96 5.98 6.93 -1.51
C PRO A 96 6.63 7.62 -0.32
N THR A 97 7.91 7.98 -0.44
CA THR A 97 8.69 8.66 0.62
C THR A 97 8.96 10.13 0.32
N ASP A 98 8.45 10.62 -0.80
CA ASP A 98 8.54 12.03 -1.16
C ASP A 98 7.74 12.88 -0.15
N ALA A 99 8.30 14.04 0.23
CA ALA A 99 7.72 14.91 1.26
C ALA A 99 6.26 15.33 0.95
N ASP A 100 5.92 15.50 -0.32
CA ASP A 100 4.58 15.91 -0.75
C ASP A 100 3.55 14.77 -0.64
N SER A 101 4.00 13.52 -0.61
CA SER A 101 3.17 12.32 -0.59
C SER A 101 3.14 11.61 0.76
N TRP A 102 3.98 12.07 1.70
CA TRP A 102 4.04 11.57 3.08
C TRP A 102 3.18 12.43 4.00
N ASN A 103 1.89 12.13 4.09
CA ASN A 103 0.92 12.94 4.82
C ASN A 103 0.54 12.36 6.20
N PHE A 104 1.42 11.60 6.82
CA PHE A 104 1.25 11.13 8.20
C PHE A 104 1.53 12.26 9.20
N GLU A 105 0.75 12.34 10.29
CA GLU A 105 0.93 13.35 11.33
C GLU A 105 2.14 13.07 12.25
N SER A 106 2.41 11.80 12.55
CA SER A 106 3.42 11.40 13.55
C SER A 106 4.31 10.24 13.12
N PHE A 107 4.00 9.55 12.03
CA PHE A 107 4.80 8.46 11.49
C PHE A 107 5.79 9.01 10.48
N THR A 108 7.08 8.81 10.73
CA THR A 108 8.17 9.33 9.92
C THR A 108 8.64 8.34 8.86
N THR A 109 9.32 8.83 7.84
CA THR A 109 9.96 7.97 6.82
C THR A 109 11.06 7.09 7.42
N ASP A 110 11.78 7.56 8.44
CA ASP A 110 12.80 6.77 9.13
C ASP A 110 12.18 5.58 9.88
N GLU A 111 11.08 5.80 10.58
CA GLU A 111 10.32 4.72 11.24
C GLU A 111 9.75 3.73 10.21
N TYR A 112 9.32 4.22 9.04
CA TYR A 112 8.88 3.37 7.95
C TYR A 112 10.01 2.48 7.43
N GLU A 113 11.19 3.02 7.18
CA GLU A 113 12.34 2.25 6.71
C GLU A 113 12.81 1.22 7.76
N GLU A 114 12.71 1.55 9.06
CA GLU A 114 12.97 0.60 10.14
C GLU A 114 12.00 -0.60 10.07
N VAL A 115 10.68 -0.33 9.98
CA VAL A 115 9.66 -1.38 9.88
C VAL A 115 9.83 -2.20 8.61
N LYS A 116 10.11 -1.56 7.46
CA LYS A 116 10.39 -2.21 6.19
C LYS A 116 11.61 -3.14 6.30
N GLY A 117 12.66 -2.70 6.98
CA GLY A 117 13.85 -3.53 7.27
C GLY A 117 13.53 -4.76 8.11
N LYS A 118 12.68 -4.63 9.12
CA LYS A 118 12.23 -5.75 9.97
C LYS A 118 11.39 -6.78 9.20
N ILE A 119 10.56 -6.32 8.26
CA ILE A 119 9.81 -7.24 7.38
C ILE A 119 10.78 -7.96 6.44
N LYS A 120 11.72 -7.25 5.80
CA LYS A 120 12.73 -7.84 4.92
C LYS A 120 13.62 -8.88 5.62
N SER A 121 13.93 -8.66 6.90
CA SER A 121 14.73 -9.60 7.70
C SER A 121 13.93 -10.78 8.27
N GLY A 122 12.60 -10.77 8.13
CA GLY A 122 11.72 -11.79 8.71
C GLY A 122 11.47 -11.62 10.22
N GLU A 123 11.92 -10.52 10.84
CA GLU A 123 11.61 -10.19 12.24
C GLU A 123 10.11 -9.92 12.41
N ILE A 124 9.51 -9.26 11.42
CA ILE A 124 8.06 -9.07 11.33
C ILE A 124 7.54 -9.93 10.18
N THR A 125 6.64 -10.86 10.51
CA THR A 125 5.94 -11.68 9.52
C THR A 125 4.58 -11.08 9.24
N VAL A 126 4.27 -10.86 7.96
CA VAL A 126 2.95 -10.40 7.52
C VAL A 126 2.10 -11.63 7.19
N ASP A 127 0.89 -11.70 7.79
CA ASP A 127 -0.07 -12.75 7.46
C ASP A 127 -0.62 -12.51 6.05
N ASN A 128 -0.37 -13.45 5.14
CA ASN A 128 -0.83 -13.45 3.76
C ASN A 128 -1.85 -14.56 3.48
N SER A 129 -2.40 -15.17 4.54
CA SER A 129 -3.42 -16.21 4.40
C SER A 129 -4.67 -15.68 3.69
N SER A 130 -5.21 -16.49 2.77
CA SER A 130 -6.38 -16.15 1.95
C SER A 130 -7.51 -17.18 2.07
N ASP A 131 -7.37 -18.15 2.98
CA ASP A 131 -8.39 -19.17 3.21
C ASP A 131 -9.35 -18.78 4.33
N ASP A 132 -10.61 -19.24 4.22
CA ASP A 132 -11.66 -18.95 5.21
C ASP A 132 -11.44 -19.66 6.56
N ALA A 133 -10.52 -20.62 6.62
CA ALA A 133 -10.20 -21.37 7.84
C ALA A 133 -9.17 -20.64 8.71
N THR A 134 -8.31 -19.84 8.10
CA THR A 134 -7.29 -19.08 8.80
C THR A 134 -7.82 -17.70 9.16
N LYS A 135 -8.02 -17.46 10.45
CA LYS A 135 -8.44 -16.16 10.96
C LYS A 135 -7.23 -15.45 11.54
N PRO A 136 -6.96 -14.18 11.13
CA PRO A 136 -5.84 -13.45 11.67
C PRO A 136 -5.95 -13.30 13.19
N THR A 137 -4.81 -13.33 13.85
CA THR A 137 -4.72 -13.07 15.30
C THR A 137 -5.13 -11.62 15.56
N VAL A 138 -6.12 -11.41 16.41
CA VAL A 138 -6.56 -10.08 16.81
C VAL A 138 -5.54 -9.46 17.71
N SER A 139 -5.03 -8.28 17.37
CA SER A 139 -4.16 -7.49 18.25
C SER A 139 -4.99 -6.69 19.26
N GLU A 140 -4.35 -6.21 20.33
CA GLU A 140 -5.00 -5.32 21.30
C GLU A 140 -5.51 -4.01 20.68
N PHE A 141 -4.99 -3.64 19.48
CA PHE A 141 -5.32 -2.39 18.78
C PHE A 141 -6.38 -2.56 17.69
N THR A 142 -6.71 -3.79 17.31
CA THR A 142 -7.60 -4.05 16.17
C THR A 142 -8.70 -5.03 16.55
N THR A 143 -9.93 -4.65 16.23
CA THR A 143 -11.09 -5.54 16.29
C THR A 143 -11.41 -6.01 14.89
N VAL A 144 -11.41 -7.32 14.66
CA VAL A 144 -11.77 -7.92 13.37
C VAL A 144 -13.22 -8.36 13.40
N ASN A 145 -14.02 -7.81 12.48
CA ASN A 145 -15.41 -8.23 12.27
C ASN A 145 -15.48 -9.04 10.96
N TYR A 146 -15.81 -10.33 11.08
CA TYR A 146 -16.02 -11.19 9.93
C TYR A 146 -17.45 -10.99 9.41
N ILE A 147 -17.56 -10.48 8.19
CA ILE A 147 -18.83 -10.28 7.51
C ILE A 147 -19.12 -11.57 6.73
N GLN A 148 -20.26 -12.21 7.03
CA GLN A 148 -20.76 -13.39 6.31
C GLN A 148 -21.71 -12.98 5.19
#